data_d5dd58087a1f62eac7c304482e609e8d
#
_entry.id   d5dd58087a1f62eac7c304482e609e8d
#
_cell.length_a   1.000
_cell.length_b   1.000
_cell.length_c   1.000
_cell.angle_alpha   90.00
_cell.angle_beta   90.00
_cell.angle_gamma   90.00
#
_symmetry.space_group_name_H-M   'P 1'
#
loop_
_entity.id
_entity.type
_entity.pdbx_description
1 polymer ?
#
loop_
_entity_poly.entity_id
_entity_poly.type
_entity_poly.pdbx_seq_one_letter_code
_entity_poly.pdbx_strand_id
1 'polypeptide(L)'
;TSLKGVLGNMSDEDIEINVEKGVVYVSISDKLLFRSGSYTVTTKAKEVLGKVAKVVNDKPNLEFMVEGHTDNVPIKIEGIVDNWDLSVKRATAVVRILENDFDVAPARMTAAGRSYYIPVADNDTSANRAKNRRTRIVVLPKLDQFYDLIEQGMKAAQ
;
A
#
# COMPACT_ATOMS: atom_id res chain seq x y z
N THR A 1 -13.42 -2.16 15.24
CA THR A 1 -12.24 -3.04 15.25
C THR A 1 -11.08 -2.36 14.57
N SER A 2 -9.92 -2.29 15.21
CA SER A 2 -8.74 -1.69 14.62
C SER A 2 -8.19 -2.59 13.52
N LEU A 3 -7.53 -1.97 12.54
CA LEU A 3 -6.84 -2.70 11.47
C LEU A 3 -5.83 -3.70 12.05
N LYS A 4 -5.07 -3.29 13.06
CA LYS A 4 -4.10 -4.16 13.72
C LYS A 4 -4.75 -5.37 14.39
N GLY A 5 -5.94 -5.21 14.98
CA GLY A 5 -6.69 -6.31 15.57
C GLY A 5 -7.13 -7.34 14.54
N VAL A 6 -7.55 -6.89 13.36
CA VAL A 6 -7.95 -7.78 12.26
C VAL A 6 -6.74 -8.52 11.68
N LEU A 7 -5.58 -7.87 11.64
CA LEU A 7 -4.34 -8.42 11.09
C LEU A 7 -3.45 -9.08 12.15
N GLY A 8 -3.91 -9.19 13.40
CA GLY A 8 -3.09 -9.57 14.56
C GLY A 8 -2.46 -10.96 14.54
N ASN A 9 -2.89 -11.83 13.62
CA ASN A 9 -2.31 -13.17 13.46
C ASN A 9 -1.15 -13.19 12.44
N MET A 10 -0.82 -12.03 11.86
CA MET A 10 0.27 -11.92 10.89
C MET A 10 1.57 -11.53 11.59
N SER A 11 2.70 -11.94 11.01
CA SER A 11 4.01 -11.57 11.51
C SER A 11 4.20 -10.05 11.47
N ASP A 12 4.67 -9.46 12.57
CA ASP A 12 4.97 -8.02 12.65
C ASP A 12 6.08 -7.60 11.68
N GLU A 13 6.91 -8.55 11.22
CA GLU A 13 7.94 -8.28 10.21
C GLU A 13 7.35 -8.07 8.82
N ASP A 14 6.20 -8.70 8.55
CA ASP A 14 5.60 -8.69 7.22
C ASP A 14 4.55 -7.59 7.05
N ILE A 15 3.94 -7.14 8.14
CA ILE A 15 2.91 -6.11 8.11
C ILE A 15 3.20 -5.08 9.19
N GLU A 16 3.30 -3.82 8.78
CA GLU A 16 3.54 -2.70 9.69
C GLU A 16 2.46 -1.65 9.50
N ILE A 17 1.90 -1.16 10.60
CA ILE A 17 0.89 -0.11 10.58
C ILE A 17 1.48 1.13 11.23
N ASN A 18 1.52 2.23 10.49
CA ASN A 18 2.05 3.51 10.94
C ASN A 18 1.01 4.61 10.78
N VAL A 19 1.02 5.55 11.71
CA VAL A 19 0.23 6.78 11.60
C VAL A 19 1.21 7.95 11.61
N GLU A 20 1.25 8.68 10.50
CA GLU A 20 2.11 9.86 10.36
C GLU A 20 1.26 11.03 9.86
N LYS A 21 1.28 12.14 10.60
CA LYS A 21 0.55 13.37 10.24
C LYS A 21 -0.92 13.12 9.94
N GLY A 22 -1.56 12.23 10.71
CA GLY A 22 -2.97 11.89 10.54
C GLY A 22 -3.30 10.94 9.41
N VAL A 23 -2.29 10.44 8.69
CA VAL A 23 -2.47 9.48 7.60
C VAL A 23 -2.10 8.09 8.10
N VAL A 24 -2.96 7.12 7.84
CA VAL A 24 -2.72 5.72 8.22
C VAL A 24 -2.07 4.99 7.05
N TYR A 25 -0.94 4.35 7.34
CA TYR A 25 -0.19 3.54 6.36
C TYR A 25 -0.16 2.10 6.81
N VAL A 26 -0.46 1.18 5.90
CA VAL A 26 -0.26 -0.26 6.11
C VAL A 26 0.80 -0.71 5.12
N SER A 27 1.98 -1.10 5.63
CA SER A 27 3.07 -1.61 4.79
C SER A 27 3.07 -3.14 4.83
N ILE A 28 3.10 -3.76 3.67
CA ILE A 28 3.09 -5.22 3.54
C ILE A 28 4.34 -5.63 2.77
N SER A 29 5.12 -6.56 3.33
CA SER A 29 6.36 -7.00 2.70
C SER A 29 6.10 -7.72 1.37
N ASP A 30 7.06 -7.57 0.45
CA ASP A 30 7.02 -8.18 -0.87
C ASP A 30 6.87 -9.70 -0.82
N LYS A 31 7.62 -10.36 0.07
CA LYS A 31 7.59 -11.83 0.17
C LYS A 31 6.22 -12.38 0.57
N LEU A 32 5.42 -11.58 1.26
CA LEU A 32 4.08 -11.97 1.66
C LEU A 32 3.09 -11.85 0.50
N LEU A 33 3.30 -10.87 -0.38
CA LEU A 33 2.36 -10.55 -1.45
C LEU A 33 2.69 -11.21 -2.78
N PHE A 34 3.98 -11.26 -3.16
CA PHE A 34 4.38 -11.62 -4.52
C PHE A 34 5.47 -12.69 -4.54
N ARG A 35 5.51 -13.43 -5.65
CA ARG A 35 6.66 -14.27 -5.97
C ARG A 35 7.83 -13.36 -6.34
N SER A 36 9.05 -13.80 -6.02
CA SER A 36 10.27 -13.02 -6.27
C SER A 36 10.35 -12.56 -7.73
N GLY A 37 10.64 -11.27 -7.91
CA GLY A 37 10.78 -10.66 -9.24
C GLY A 37 9.50 -10.64 -10.07
N SER A 38 8.35 -10.88 -9.47
CA SER A 38 7.07 -11.00 -10.17
C SER A 38 6.04 -10.02 -9.63
N TYR A 39 4.97 -9.85 -10.37
CA TYR A 39 3.75 -9.15 -9.91
C TYR A 39 2.58 -10.13 -9.75
N THR A 40 2.87 -11.43 -9.70
CA THR A 40 1.87 -12.46 -9.44
C THR A 40 1.64 -12.59 -7.93
N VAL A 41 0.41 -12.40 -7.50
CA VAL A 41 0.03 -12.43 -6.08
C VAL A 41 -0.02 -13.86 -5.57
N THR A 42 0.53 -14.09 -4.37
CA THR A 42 0.50 -15.41 -3.73
C THR A 42 -0.88 -15.73 -3.15
N THR A 43 -1.14 -17.02 -2.90
CA THR A 43 -2.40 -17.42 -2.25
C THR A 43 -2.54 -16.81 -0.85
N LYS A 44 -1.44 -16.78 -0.09
CA LYS A 44 -1.43 -16.19 1.24
C LYS A 44 -1.70 -14.69 1.20
N ALA A 45 -1.26 -14.01 0.15
CA ALA A 45 -1.52 -12.59 -0.04
C ALA A 45 -3.01 -12.30 -0.14
N LYS A 46 -3.77 -13.17 -0.79
CA LYS A 46 -5.23 -13.01 -0.90
C LYS A 46 -5.90 -13.04 0.47
N GLU A 47 -5.42 -13.89 1.39
CA GLU A 47 -5.91 -13.94 2.75
C GLU A 47 -5.66 -12.61 3.49
N VAL A 48 -4.44 -12.08 3.37
CA VAL A 48 -4.09 -10.79 3.96
C VAL A 48 -4.92 -9.66 3.37
N LEU A 49 -5.04 -9.63 2.05
CA LEU A 49 -5.81 -8.60 1.36
C LEU A 49 -7.30 -8.69 1.68
N GLY A 50 -7.82 -9.89 1.93
CA GLY A 50 -9.20 -10.06 2.40
C GLY A 50 -9.45 -9.40 3.74
N LYS A 51 -8.48 -9.48 4.66
CA LYS A 51 -8.56 -8.82 5.97
C LYS A 51 -8.49 -7.30 5.82
N VAL A 52 -7.61 -6.81 4.95
CA VAL A 52 -7.52 -5.37 4.64
C VAL A 52 -8.84 -4.88 4.04
N ALA A 53 -9.39 -5.62 3.09
CA ALA A 53 -10.65 -5.28 2.44
C ALA A 53 -11.81 -5.16 3.44
N LYS A 54 -11.86 -6.07 4.42
CA LYS A 54 -12.88 -6.04 5.45
C LYS A 54 -12.84 -4.72 6.24
N VAL A 55 -11.64 -4.29 6.61
CA VAL A 55 -11.47 -3.02 7.35
C VAL A 55 -11.82 -1.83 6.47
N VAL A 56 -11.36 -1.82 5.23
CA VAL A 56 -11.62 -0.73 4.29
C VAL A 56 -13.12 -0.61 3.97
N ASN A 57 -13.81 -1.75 3.82
CA ASN A 57 -15.23 -1.77 3.53
C ASN A 57 -16.09 -1.31 4.72
N ASP A 58 -15.57 -1.41 5.95
CA ASP A 58 -16.23 -0.84 7.13
C ASP A 58 -16.22 0.69 7.12
N LYS A 59 -15.39 1.31 6.29
CA LYS A 59 -15.27 2.76 6.14
C LYS A 59 -15.51 3.16 4.68
N PRO A 60 -16.75 2.99 4.16
CA PRO A 60 -17.01 3.10 2.71
C PRO A 60 -16.79 4.49 2.11
N ASN A 61 -16.68 5.53 2.95
CA ASN A 61 -16.48 6.91 2.48
C ASN A 61 -15.01 7.29 2.35
N LEU A 62 -14.08 6.45 2.79
CA LEU A 62 -12.65 6.76 2.68
C LEU A 62 -12.09 6.29 1.35
N GLU A 63 -11.21 7.11 0.78
CA GLU A 63 -10.40 6.73 -0.36
C GLU A 63 -9.06 6.21 0.12
N PHE A 64 -8.44 5.34 -0.66
CA PHE A 64 -7.12 4.86 -0.32
C PHE A 64 -6.29 4.61 -1.57
N MET A 65 -4.97 4.63 -1.39
CA MET A 65 -4.00 4.43 -2.44
C MET A 65 -3.20 3.18 -2.14
N VAL A 66 -3.01 2.35 -3.16
CA VAL A 66 -2.09 1.21 -3.09
C VAL A 66 -0.81 1.63 -3.79
N GLU A 67 0.29 1.67 -3.05
CA GLU A 67 1.55 2.22 -3.51
C GLU A 67 2.64 1.15 -3.47
N GLY A 68 3.20 0.82 -4.63
CA GLY A 68 4.27 -0.17 -4.75
C GLY A 68 5.65 0.45 -4.60
N HIS A 69 6.56 -0.25 -3.93
CA HIS A 69 7.96 0.13 -3.75
C HIS A 69 8.87 -1.04 -4.05
N THR A 70 10.01 -0.78 -4.67
CA THR A 70 11.01 -1.79 -5.00
C THR A 70 12.36 -1.47 -4.32
N ASP A 71 13.31 -2.41 -4.41
CA ASP A 71 14.72 -2.11 -4.15
C ASP A 71 15.36 -1.54 -5.41
N ASN A 72 16.67 -1.27 -5.34
CA ASN A 72 17.41 -0.67 -6.45
C ASN A 72 18.03 -1.67 -7.44
N VAL A 73 17.75 -2.96 -7.27
CA VAL A 73 18.26 -3.97 -8.22
C VAL A 73 17.52 -3.81 -9.54
N PRO A 74 18.25 -3.59 -10.64
CA PRO A 74 17.60 -3.43 -11.95
C PRO A 74 16.78 -4.66 -12.32
N ILE A 75 15.62 -4.43 -12.92
CA ILE A 75 14.79 -5.48 -13.45
C ILE A 75 14.39 -5.16 -14.88
N LYS A 76 14.45 -6.17 -15.74
CA LYS A 76 13.95 -6.08 -17.11
C LYS A 76 13.48 -7.46 -17.52
N ILE A 77 12.17 -7.62 -17.61
CA ILE A 77 11.51 -8.83 -18.08
C ILE A 77 10.43 -8.43 -19.07
N GLU A 78 9.81 -9.41 -19.70
CA GLU A 78 8.70 -9.13 -20.63
C GLU A 78 7.59 -8.34 -19.94
N GLY A 79 7.24 -7.18 -20.51
CA GLY A 79 6.21 -6.30 -19.96
C GLY A 79 6.67 -5.36 -18.83
N ILE A 80 7.94 -5.48 -18.40
CA ILE A 80 8.51 -4.63 -17.35
C ILE A 80 9.85 -4.09 -17.82
N VAL A 81 9.91 -2.79 -18.03
CA VAL A 81 11.14 -2.11 -18.51
C VAL A 81 12.08 -1.80 -17.34
N ASP A 82 11.52 -1.41 -16.18
CA ASP A 82 12.28 -0.95 -15.02
C ASP A 82 11.47 -1.10 -13.73
N ASN A 83 12.02 -0.59 -12.64
CA ASN A 83 11.35 -0.62 -11.34
C ASN A 83 10.12 0.29 -11.26
N TRP A 84 10.02 1.31 -12.11
CA TRP A 84 8.77 2.07 -12.23
C TRP A 84 7.63 1.15 -12.66
N ASP A 85 7.84 0.40 -13.74
CA ASP A 85 6.84 -0.55 -14.23
C ASP A 85 6.49 -1.61 -13.18
N LEU A 86 7.51 -2.18 -12.53
CA LEU A 86 7.29 -3.23 -11.54
C LEU A 86 6.46 -2.72 -10.36
N SER A 87 6.79 -1.55 -9.84
CA SER A 87 6.08 -0.99 -8.69
C SER A 87 4.62 -0.69 -9.01
N VAL A 88 4.35 -0.14 -10.18
CA VAL A 88 2.98 0.15 -10.63
C VAL A 88 2.20 -1.14 -10.90
N LYS A 89 2.80 -2.12 -11.55
CA LYS A 89 2.13 -3.39 -11.84
C LYS A 89 1.80 -4.16 -10.58
N ARG A 90 2.66 -4.11 -9.57
CA ARG A 90 2.38 -4.72 -8.27
C ARG A 90 1.21 -4.03 -7.56
N ALA A 91 1.19 -2.71 -7.57
CA ALA A 91 0.06 -1.95 -7.01
C ALA A 91 -1.25 -2.29 -7.74
N THR A 92 -1.21 -2.33 -9.07
CA THR A 92 -2.37 -2.67 -9.89
C THR A 92 -2.88 -4.09 -9.62
N ALA A 93 -1.97 -5.05 -9.43
CA ALA A 93 -2.36 -6.43 -9.12
C ALA A 93 -3.13 -6.50 -7.79
N VAL A 94 -2.66 -5.76 -6.78
CA VAL A 94 -3.36 -5.68 -5.48
C VAL A 94 -4.74 -5.03 -5.63
N VAL A 95 -4.82 -3.92 -6.35
CA VAL A 95 -6.09 -3.22 -6.59
C VAL A 95 -7.11 -4.14 -7.27
N ARG A 96 -6.69 -4.91 -8.28
CA ARG A 96 -7.58 -5.83 -8.97
C ARG A 96 -8.14 -6.92 -8.07
N ILE A 97 -7.34 -7.41 -7.14
CA ILE A 97 -7.80 -8.41 -6.17
C ILE A 97 -8.80 -7.81 -5.19
N LEU A 98 -8.52 -6.62 -4.68
CA LEU A 98 -9.44 -5.93 -3.80
C LEU A 98 -10.79 -5.66 -4.48
N GLU A 99 -10.77 -5.26 -5.75
CA GLU A 99 -11.97 -5.02 -6.53
C GLU A 99 -12.73 -6.31 -6.85
N ASN A 100 -12.05 -7.30 -7.44
CA ASN A 100 -12.69 -8.47 -8.02
C ASN A 100 -13.02 -9.56 -7.01
N ASP A 101 -12.17 -9.75 -6.01
CA ASP A 101 -12.32 -10.83 -5.04
C ASP A 101 -13.00 -10.38 -3.75
N PHE A 102 -12.96 -9.09 -3.42
CA PHE A 102 -13.42 -8.56 -2.12
C PHE A 102 -14.37 -7.37 -2.22
N ASP A 103 -14.89 -7.10 -3.40
CA ASP A 103 -15.93 -6.08 -3.62
C ASP A 103 -15.58 -4.67 -3.12
N VAL A 104 -14.29 -4.30 -3.16
CA VAL A 104 -13.91 -2.93 -2.85
C VAL A 104 -14.25 -2.04 -4.04
N ALA A 105 -14.97 -0.96 -3.79
CA ALA A 105 -15.42 -0.07 -4.87
C ALA A 105 -14.23 0.56 -5.59
N PRO A 106 -14.10 0.39 -6.91
CA PRO A 106 -12.92 0.87 -7.65
C PRO A 106 -12.74 2.38 -7.60
N ALA A 107 -13.82 3.13 -7.48
CA ALA A 107 -13.74 4.60 -7.39
C ALA A 107 -13.02 5.10 -6.13
N ARG A 108 -12.84 4.23 -5.13
CA ARG A 108 -12.15 4.56 -3.89
C ARG A 108 -10.66 4.29 -3.93
N MET A 109 -10.16 3.66 -4.98
CA MET A 109 -8.79 3.16 -5.04
C MET A 109 -7.96 3.91 -6.07
N THR A 110 -6.70 4.16 -5.72
CA THR A 110 -5.67 4.64 -6.62
C THR A 110 -4.50 3.67 -6.58
N ALA A 111 -4.02 3.24 -7.74
CA ALA A 111 -2.80 2.44 -7.84
C ALA A 111 -1.64 3.35 -8.19
N ALA A 112 -0.53 3.25 -7.45
CA ALA A 112 0.63 4.10 -7.64
C ALA A 112 1.93 3.31 -7.50
N GLY A 113 2.99 3.77 -8.15
CA GLY A 113 4.31 3.18 -8.04
C GLY A 113 5.36 4.24 -7.75
N ARG A 114 6.32 3.88 -6.89
CA ARG A 114 7.40 4.78 -6.48
C ARG A 114 8.78 4.30 -6.93
N SER A 115 8.85 3.21 -7.69
CA SER A 115 10.14 2.62 -8.07
C SER A 115 10.97 2.35 -6.80
N TYR A 116 12.25 2.69 -6.80
CA TYR A 116 13.12 2.50 -5.62
C TYR A 116 13.53 3.82 -4.96
N TYR A 117 12.86 4.92 -5.27
CA TYR A 117 13.29 6.26 -4.88
C TYR A 117 12.86 6.69 -3.48
N ILE A 118 12.05 5.90 -2.79
CA ILE A 118 11.60 6.18 -1.40
C ILE A 118 11.99 4.99 -0.52
N PRO A 119 13.29 4.76 -0.29
CA PRO A 119 13.73 3.62 0.51
C PRO A 119 13.48 3.84 2.01
N VAL A 120 13.24 2.76 2.73
CA VAL A 120 13.15 2.76 4.20
C VAL A 120 14.47 2.30 4.83
N ALA A 121 15.37 1.74 4.02
CA ALA A 121 16.70 1.29 4.44
C ALA A 121 17.66 1.44 3.26
N ASP A 122 18.98 1.43 3.54
CA ASP A 122 19.98 1.45 2.47
C ASP A 122 19.92 0.16 1.65
N ASN A 123 20.11 0.25 0.34
CA ASN A 123 20.06 -0.91 -0.57
C ASN A 123 21.36 -1.72 -0.62
N ASP A 124 22.17 -1.65 0.41
CA ASP A 124 23.52 -2.21 0.47
C ASP A 124 23.58 -3.68 0.88
N THR A 125 22.54 -4.19 1.53
CA THR A 125 22.45 -5.60 1.95
C THR A 125 21.16 -6.24 1.45
N SER A 126 21.18 -7.57 1.35
CA SER A 126 20.00 -8.35 0.98
C SER A 126 18.83 -8.10 1.94
N ALA A 127 19.14 -8.04 3.25
CA ALA A 127 18.12 -7.80 4.28
C ALA A 127 17.49 -6.41 4.14
N ASN A 128 18.31 -5.39 3.89
CA ASN A 128 17.82 -4.01 3.71
C ASN A 128 17.03 -3.86 2.40
N ARG A 129 17.48 -4.50 1.32
CA ARG A 129 16.71 -4.50 0.07
C ARG A 129 15.34 -5.14 0.25
N ALA A 130 15.25 -6.20 1.05
CA ALA A 130 13.97 -6.84 1.35
C ALA A 130 13.00 -5.88 2.06
N LYS A 131 13.50 -5.03 2.94
CA LYS A 131 12.69 -4.01 3.63
C LYS A 131 12.13 -2.97 2.64
N ASN A 132 12.90 -2.66 1.60
CA ASN A 132 12.49 -1.68 0.59
C ASN A 132 11.42 -2.23 -0.35
N ARG A 133 11.40 -3.56 -0.57
CA ARG A 133 10.38 -4.21 -1.39
C ARG A 133 9.10 -4.38 -0.59
N ARG A 134 8.16 -3.46 -0.77
CA ARG A 134 6.91 -3.43 -0.01
C ARG A 134 5.79 -2.80 -0.81
N THR A 135 4.56 -3.07 -0.38
CA THR A 135 3.37 -2.37 -0.86
C THR A 135 2.75 -1.64 0.32
N ARG A 136 2.46 -0.37 0.15
CA ARG A 136 1.82 0.44 1.18
C ARG A 136 0.39 0.72 0.79
N ILE A 137 -0.51 0.53 1.74
CA ILE A 137 -1.89 0.97 1.58
C ILE A 137 -2.03 2.24 2.41
N VAL A 138 -2.31 3.34 1.74
CA VAL A 138 -2.38 4.67 2.34
C VAL A 138 -3.84 5.07 2.40
N VAL A 139 -4.38 5.21 3.61
CA VAL A 139 -5.75 5.69 3.79
C VAL A 139 -5.73 7.20 3.71
N LEU A 140 -6.38 7.74 2.69
CA LEU A 140 -6.37 9.18 2.43
C LEU A 140 -7.40 9.89 3.30
N PRO A 141 -7.06 11.06 3.84
CA PRO A 141 -8.04 11.85 4.59
C PRO A 141 -9.15 12.32 3.66
N LYS A 142 -10.36 12.49 4.21
CA LYS A 142 -11.48 13.02 3.44
C LYS A 142 -11.18 14.44 3.00
N LEU A 143 -11.38 14.69 1.72
CA LEU A 143 -11.13 16.01 1.13
C LEU A 143 -11.97 17.10 1.78
N ASP A 144 -13.22 16.80 2.10
CA ASP A 144 -14.14 17.74 2.76
C ASP A 144 -13.61 18.17 4.12
N GLN A 145 -13.10 17.24 4.92
CA GLN A 145 -12.51 17.54 6.22
C GLN A 145 -11.26 18.40 6.07
N PHE A 146 -10.48 18.14 5.05
CA PHE A 146 -9.26 18.89 4.76
C PHE A 146 -9.60 20.35 4.39
N TYR A 147 -10.59 20.56 3.54
CA TYR A 147 -11.05 21.90 3.18
C TYR A 147 -11.63 22.64 4.37
N ASP A 148 -12.40 21.96 5.22
CA ASP A 148 -12.95 22.56 6.44
C ASP A 148 -11.84 23.05 7.38
N LEU A 149 -10.78 22.24 7.54
CA LEU A 149 -9.63 22.63 8.36
C LEU A 149 -8.90 23.85 7.80
N ILE A 150 -8.75 23.93 6.48
CA ILE A 150 -8.15 25.09 5.83
C ILE A 150 -9.00 26.34 6.03
N GLU A 151 -10.31 26.24 5.84
CA GLU A 151 -11.23 27.37 6.08
C GLU A 151 -11.16 27.86 7.51
N GLN A 152 -11.17 26.95 8.49
CA GLN A 152 -11.07 27.32 9.90
C GLN A 152 -9.75 28.01 10.20
N GLY A 153 -8.64 27.51 9.64
CA GLY A 153 -7.34 28.13 9.78
C GLY A 153 -7.27 29.53 9.17
N MET A 154 -7.88 29.72 8.01
CA MET A 154 -7.94 31.02 7.35
C MET A 154 -8.79 32.02 8.14
N LYS A 155 -9.92 31.60 8.67
CA LYS A 155 -10.76 32.42 9.52
C LYS A 155 -10.07 32.83 10.81
N ALA A 156 -9.32 31.92 11.42
CA ALA A 156 -8.57 32.22 12.64
C ALA A 156 -7.41 33.20 12.41
N ALA A 157 -6.91 33.29 11.18
CA ALA A 157 -5.81 34.17 10.81
C ALA A 157 -6.29 35.61 10.50
N GLN A 158 -7.60 35.86 10.42
CA GLN A 158 -8.17 37.18 10.19
C GLN A 158 -8.33 37.97 11.54
#